data_e324ad310f9a579a3730b119401ac78f
#
_entry.id   e324ad310f9a579a3730b119401ac78f
#
_cell.length_a   1.000
_cell.length_b   1.000
_cell.length_c   1.000
_cell.angle_alpha   90.00
_cell.angle_beta   90.00
_cell.angle_gamma   90.00
#
_symmetry.space_group_name_H-M   'P 1'
#
loop_
_entity.id
_entity.type
_entity.pdbx_description
1 polymer ?
#
loop_
_entity_poly.entity_id
_entity_poly.type
_entity_poly.pdbx_seq_one_letter_code
_entity_poly.pdbx_strand_id
1 'polypeptide(L)'
;MNPIIGGPLPSIESLVSLLCDESSAISPRDFLSTGREGRKVPGLYSWWVSKEGAADLTVGLGHRLSAGLIYAGLAGATRWPSGKKSTNTLWARIATMHLGSKHEFSTFRRTVGAILASAEGRDEIDEIALTEWMHLHLCVQVIPYDDADSLGQIEEEVLAALDPPLNLKGMRDSDLRKRLKDLRRAVVR
;
A
#
# COMPACT_ATOMS: atom_id res chain seq x y z
N MET A 1 -1.82 -16.43 -12.18
CA MET A 1 -2.06 -15.30 -13.12
C MET A 1 -0.80 -15.18 -13.98
N ASN A 2 -0.91 -15.37 -15.29
CA ASN A 2 0.26 -15.27 -16.19
C ASN A 2 0.67 -13.79 -16.30
N PRO A 3 1.97 -13.45 -16.27
CA PRO A 3 2.42 -12.10 -16.58
C PRO A 3 1.96 -11.74 -17.99
N ILE A 4 1.53 -10.48 -18.17
CA ILE A 4 1.21 -9.92 -19.50
C ILE A 4 2.56 -9.71 -20.20
N ILE A 5 3.09 -10.81 -20.79
CA ILE A 5 4.34 -10.75 -21.56
C ILE A 5 3.96 -10.51 -23.02
N GLY A 6 4.29 -9.32 -23.56
CA GLY A 6 4.28 -9.03 -24.99
C GLY A 6 2.98 -8.49 -25.60
N GLY A 7 2.00 -8.06 -24.80
CA GLY A 7 0.81 -7.31 -25.26
C GLY A 7 1.01 -5.79 -25.19
N PRO A 8 0.09 -4.98 -25.77
CA PRO A 8 0.10 -3.54 -25.56
C PRO A 8 0.00 -3.24 -24.05
N LEU A 9 0.73 -2.21 -23.58
CA LEU A 9 0.67 -1.80 -22.17
C LEU A 9 -0.79 -1.46 -21.80
N PRO A 10 -1.27 -1.92 -20.62
CA PRO A 10 -2.64 -1.64 -20.20
C PRO A 10 -2.85 -0.14 -20.02
N SER A 11 -4.04 0.35 -20.38
CA SER A 11 -4.40 1.75 -20.15
C SER A 11 -4.52 2.05 -18.65
N ILE A 12 -4.49 3.34 -18.29
CA ILE A 12 -4.67 3.79 -16.90
C ILE A 12 -6.01 3.29 -16.36
N GLU A 13 -7.09 3.38 -17.14
CA GLU A 13 -8.42 2.89 -16.75
C GLU A 13 -8.41 1.39 -16.47
N SER A 14 -7.67 0.61 -17.27
CA SER A 14 -7.53 -0.84 -17.05
C SER A 14 -6.76 -1.13 -15.77
N LEU A 15 -5.69 -0.39 -15.49
CA LEU A 15 -4.89 -0.53 -14.25
C LEU A 15 -5.72 -0.14 -13.02
N VAL A 16 -6.47 0.96 -13.09
CA VAL A 16 -7.38 1.40 -12.02
C VAL A 16 -8.44 0.32 -11.76
N SER A 17 -9.07 -0.21 -12.81
CA SER A 17 -10.07 -1.29 -12.69
C SER A 17 -9.49 -2.53 -12.03
N LEU A 18 -8.28 -2.96 -12.43
CA LEU A 18 -7.59 -4.09 -11.82
C LEU A 18 -7.24 -3.85 -10.34
N LEU A 19 -6.75 -2.65 -9.99
CA LEU A 19 -6.43 -2.30 -8.61
C LEU A 19 -7.67 -2.15 -7.73
N CYS A 20 -8.85 -1.88 -8.33
CA CYS A 20 -10.15 -1.81 -7.67
C CYS A 20 -10.88 -3.15 -7.61
N ASP A 21 -10.30 -4.22 -8.14
CA ASP A 21 -10.91 -5.56 -8.08
C ASP A 21 -10.60 -6.24 -6.73
N GLU A 22 -11.48 -6.05 -5.76
CA GLU A 22 -11.37 -6.68 -4.43
C GLU A 22 -11.38 -8.21 -4.51
N SER A 23 -12.08 -8.78 -5.49
CA SER A 23 -12.19 -10.24 -5.64
C SER A 23 -10.85 -10.92 -5.94
N SER A 24 -9.91 -10.18 -6.49
CA SER A 24 -8.53 -10.62 -6.79
C SER A 24 -7.52 -10.32 -5.67
N ALA A 25 -7.93 -9.60 -4.61
CA ALA A 25 -7.07 -9.31 -3.48
C ALA A 25 -6.95 -10.55 -2.57
N ILE A 26 -5.74 -10.82 -2.11
CA ILE A 26 -5.43 -11.99 -1.27
C ILE A 26 -4.94 -11.57 0.10
N SER A 27 -5.14 -12.43 1.10
CA SER A 27 -4.67 -12.16 2.46
C SER A 27 -3.13 -12.05 2.51
N PRO A 28 -2.55 -11.33 3.50
CA PRO A 28 -1.10 -11.32 3.71
C PRO A 28 -0.50 -12.72 3.87
N ARG A 29 -1.21 -13.66 4.51
CA ARG A 29 -0.77 -15.05 4.66
C ARG A 29 -0.68 -15.76 3.33
N ASP A 30 -1.70 -15.62 2.49
CA ASP A 30 -1.72 -16.23 1.16
C ASP A 30 -0.65 -15.60 0.26
N PHE A 31 -0.47 -14.27 0.34
CA PHE A 31 0.62 -13.60 -0.36
C PHE A 31 2.00 -14.16 0.01
N LEU A 32 2.27 -14.35 1.30
CA LEU A 32 3.54 -14.90 1.78
C LEU A 32 3.70 -16.38 1.43
N SER A 33 2.63 -17.18 1.50
CA SER A 33 2.67 -18.62 1.22
C SER A 33 2.96 -18.95 -0.25
N THR A 34 2.51 -18.11 -1.18
CA THR A 34 2.78 -18.29 -2.62
C THR A 34 4.24 -18.02 -3.00
N GLY A 35 5.06 -17.50 -2.07
CA GLY A 35 6.48 -17.30 -2.25
C GLY A 35 6.84 -16.18 -3.23
N ARG A 36 8.14 -16.12 -3.58
CA ARG A 36 8.72 -15.02 -4.37
C ARG A 36 8.52 -15.20 -5.89
N GLU A 37 8.14 -16.39 -6.33
CA GLU A 37 8.02 -16.70 -7.76
C GLU A 37 6.94 -15.80 -8.40
N GLY A 38 7.23 -15.26 -9.59
CA GLY A 38 6.34 -14.33 -10.29
C GLY A 38 6.18 -12.94 -9.64
N ARG A 39 6.82 -12.66 -8.48
CA ARG A 39 6.71 -11.38 -7.75
C ARG A 39 8.05 -10.65 -7.58
N LYS A 40 9.13 -11.18 -8.14
CA LYS A 40 10.44 -10.51 -8.22
C LYS A 40 10.50 -9.52 -9.41
N VAL A 41 9.41 -8.86 -9.67
CA VAL A 41 9.20 -7.95 -10.79
C VAL A 41 8.71 -6.59 -10.28
N PRO A 42 8.88 -5.51 -11.07
CA PRO A 42 8.23 -4.23 -10.82
C PRO A 42 6.71 -4.37 -10.93
N GLY A 43 5.98 -3.37 -10.41
CA GLY A 43 4.54 -3.33 -10.58
C GLY A 43 3.82 -2.42 -9.61
N LEU A 44 2.50 -2.44 -9.70
CA LEU A 44 1.56 -1.72 -8.87
C LEU A 44 0.91 -2.64 -7.84
N TYR A 45 0.43 -2.08 -6.76
CA TYR A 45 -0.33 -2.82 -5.74
C TYR A 45 -1.34 -1.92 -5.04
N SER A 46 -2.41 -2.53 -4.51
CA SER A 46 -3.37 -1.86 -3.64
C SER A 46 -3.61 -2.67 -2.36
N TRP A 47 -3.89 -1.96 -1.27
CA TRP A 47 -4.25 -2.53 0.03
C TRP A 47 -5.71 -2.26 0.33
N TRP A 48 -6.38 -3.28 0.82
CA TRP A 48 -7.79 -3.32 1.14
C TRP A 48 -7.98 -3.61 2.61
N VAL A 49 -8.98 -2.99 3.23
CA VAL A 49 -9.30 -3.21 4.64
C VAL A 49 -10.69 -3.79 4.79
N SER A 50 -10.83 -4.76 5.71
CA SER A 50 -12.12 -5.32 6.10
C SER A 50 -13.01 -4.27 6.78
N LYS A 51 -14.29 -4.60 6.96
CA LYS A 51 -15.25 -3.73 7.66
C LYS A 51 -14.83 -3.48 9.12
N GLU A 52 -14.38 -4.51 9.80
CA GLU A 52 -13.90 -4.46 11.18
C GLU A 52 -12.63 -3.61 11.27
N GLY A 53 -11.65 -3.86 10.41
CA GLY A 53 -10.43 -3.07 10.36
C GLY A 53 -10.67 -1.60 10.02
N ALA A 54 -11.64 -1.29 9.14
CA ALA A 54 -12.02 0.09 8.85
C ALA A 54 -12.65 0.78 10.08
N ALA A 55 -13.38 0.04 10.92
CA ALA A 55 -13.91 0.57 12.18
C ALA A 55 -12.77 0.93 13.16
N ASP A 56 -11.78 0.04 13.32
CA ASP A 56 -10.61 0.30 14.17
C ASP A 56 -9.84 1.53 13.70
N LEU A 57 -9.57 1.62 12.39
CA LEU A 57 -8.89 2.78 11.81
C LEU A 57 -9.70 4.06 11.98
N THR A 58 -11.04 4.01 11.91
CA THR A 58 -11.93 5.15 12.15
C THR A 58 -11.74 5.73 13.55
N VAL A 59 -11.60 4.87 14.57
CA VAL A 59 -11.38 5.30 15.96
C VAL A 59 -10.07 6.10 16.08
N GLY A 60 -8.95 5.55 15.59
CA GLY A 60 -7.65 6.21 15.71
C GLY A 60 -7.50 7.46 14.86
N LEU A 61 -8.16 7.49 13.69
CA LEU A 61 -8.18 8.66 12.82
C LEU A 61 -9.05 9.81 13.38
N GLY A 62 -10.13 9.49 14.07
CA GLY A 62 -11.20 10.46 14.34
C GLY A 62 -11.96 10.90 13.08
N HIS A 63 -11.80 10.16 11.98
CA HIS A 63 -12.47 10.37 10.70
C HIS A 63 -12.99 9.04 10.17
N ARG A 64 -14.22 9.05 9.65
CA ARG A 64 -14.82 7.84 9.08
C ARG A 64 -14.02 7.30 7.91
N LEU A 65 -13.63 6.04 8.01
CA LEU A 65 -13.04 5.25 6.93
C LEU A 65 -14.00 4.11 6.56
N SER A 66 -14.24 3.92 5.28
CA SER A 66 -15.05 2.80 4.79
C SER A 66 -14.17 1.58 4.51
N ALA A 67 -14.75 0.38 4.62
CA ALA A 67 -14.12 -0.83 4.10
C ALA A 67 -13.84 -0.69 2.60
N GLY A 68 -12.81 -1.36 2.12
CA GLY A 68 -12.39 -1.31 0.74
C GLY A 68 -10.94 -0.86 0.56
N LEU A 69 -10.62 -0.30 -0.60
CA LEU A 69 -9.28 0.16 -0.95
C LEU A 69 -8.86 1.36 -0.09
N ILE A 70 -7.73 1.23 0.62
CA ILE A 70 -7.22 2.27 1.52
C ILE A 70 -5.86 2.84 1.12
N TYR A 71 -5.07 2.12 0.33
CA TYR A 71 -3.73 2.52 -0.07
C TYR A 71 -3.35 1.89 -1.40
N ALA A 72 -2.59 2.61 -2.23
CA ALA A 72 -1.98 2.06 -3.43
C ALA A 72 -0.53 2.57 -3.58
N GLY A 73 0.26 1.87 -4.38
CA GLY A 73 1.64 2.25 -4.63
C GLY A 73 2.32 1.36 -5.67
N LEU A 74 3.62 1.61 -5.85
CA LEU A 74 4.46 0.87 -6.79
C LEU A 74 5.70 0.24 -6.14
N ALA A 75 6.29 -0.69 -6.88
CA ALA A 75 7.62 -1.23 -6.62
C ALA A 75 8.42 -1.27 -7.94
N GLY A 76 9.68 -0.85 -7.91
CA GLY A 76 10.60 -1.10 -9.01
C GLY A 76 10.73 -0.02 -10.08
N ALA A 77 10.07 1.15 -9.93
CA ALA A 77 10.19 2.23 -10.92
C ALA A 77 11.61 2.78 -11.05
N THR A 78 11.97 3.17 -12.26
CA THR A 78 13.18 3.97 -12.54
C THR A 78 13.06 5.35 -11.90
N ARG A 79 14.15 5.86 -11.32
CA ARG A 79 14.18 7.17 -10.67
C ARG A 79 14.60 8.23 -11.68
N TRP A 80 13.69 9.08 -12.08
CA TRP A 80 13.96 10.21 -12.94
C TRP A 80 14.27 11.48 -12.12
N PRO A 81 15.15 12.38 -12.57
CA PRO A 81 15.85 12.40 -13.86
C PRO A 81 17.16 11.58 -13.93
N SER A 82 17.59 10.94 -12.84
CA SER A 82 18.88 10.22 -12.77
C SER A 82 18.94 8.94 -13.62
N GLY A 83 17.81 8.41 -14.07
CA GLY A 83 17.72 7.15 -14.80
C GLY A 83 18.11 5.90 -13.96
N LYS A 84 18.33 6.06 -12.65
CA LYS A 84 18.72 4.95 -11.76
C LYS A 84 17.58 3.93 -11.63
N LYS A 85 17.82 2.71 -12.09
CA LYS A 85 16.86 1.60 -11.92
C LYS A 85 16.75 1.22 -10.45
N SER A 86 15.52 1.05 -9.99
CA SER A 86 15.27 0.51 -8.65
C SER A 86 15.43 -1.01 -8.68
N THR A 87 16.08 -1.57 -7.67
CA THR A 87 16.16 -3.02 -7.44
C THR A 87 14.97 -3.54 -6.65
N ASN A 88 14.04 -2.67 -6.28
CA ASN A 88 12.86 -3.05 -5.51
C ASN A 88 11.86 -3.82 -6.38
N THR A 89 11.17 -4.77 -5.80
CA THR A 89 10.19 -5.62 -6.48
C THR A 89 8.89 -5.66 -5.69
N LEU A 90 7.81 -6.13 -6.28
CA LEU A 90 6.54 -6.36 -5.58
C LEU A 90 6.74 -7.20 -4.33
N TRP A 91 7.52 -8.30 -4.43
CA TRP A 91 7.82 -9.12 -3.25
C TRP A 91 8.55 -8.33 -2.16
N ALA A 92 9.65 -7.64 -2.51
CA ALA A 92 10.43 -6.90 -1.52
C ALA A 92 9.61 -5.77 -0.88
N ARG A 93 8.81 -5.07 -1.66
CA ARG A 93 7.93 -4.00 -1.17
C ARG A 93 6.88 -4.52 -0.20
N ILE A 94 6.19 -5.60 -0.56
CA ILE A 94 5.06 -6.12 0.22
C ILE A 94 5.55 -7.01 1.35
N ALA A 95 6.26 -8.11 1.06
CA ALA A 95 6.67 -9.08 2.07
C ALA A 95 7.73 -8.54 3.04
N THR A 96 8.74 -7.80 2.53
CA THR A 96 9.86 -7.36 3.37
C THR A 96 9.61 -6.01 4.03
N MET A 97 8.95 -5.07 3.33
CA MET A 97 8.77 -3.71 3.85
C MET A 97 7.41 -3.54 4.54
N HIS A 98 6.29 -3.85 3.84
CA HIS A 98 4.96 -3.62 4.42
C HIS A 98 4.59 -4.66 5.49
N LEU A 99 4.84 -5.94 5.23
CA LEU A 99 4.59 -7.05 6.14
C LEU A 99 5.81 -7.42 7.00
N GLY A 100 6.91 -6.67 6.89
CA GLY A 100 8.08 -6.84 7.74
C GLY A 100 7.80 -6.41 9.19
N SER A 101 8.79 -6.65 10.07
CA SER A 101 8.65 -6.42 11.52
C SER A 101 8.90 -4.98 11.99
N LYS A 102 9.19 -4.04 11.08
CA LYS A 102 9.58 -2.67 11.44
C LYS A 102 8.90 -1.63 10.56
N HIS A 103 8.20 -0.69 11.21
CA HIS A 103 7.47 0.36 10.51
C HIS A 103 8.37 1.41 9.83
N GLU A 104 9.64 1.55 10.23
CA GLU A 104 10.57 2.53 9.67
C GLU A 104 10.85 2.29 8.18
N PHE A 105 10.74 1.06 7.71
CA PHE A 105 10.97 0.71 6.31
C PHE A 105 9.74 0.85 5.41
N SER A 106 8.57 1.15 6.00
CA SER A 106 7.30 1.22 5.27
C SER A 106 6.43 2.39 5.71
N THR A 107 6.26 3.38 4.84
CA THR A 107 5.33 4.50 5.11
C THR A 107 3.89 4.03 5.32
N PHE A 108 3.45 2.97 4.62
CA PHE A 108 2.11 2.36 4.80
C PHE A 108 2.00 1.73 6.19
N ARG A 109 2.92 0.83 6.55
CA ARG A 109 2.94 0.17 7.86
C ARG A 109 2.99 1.21 9.01
N ARG A 110 3.85 2.22 8.88
CA ARG A 110 3.92 3.33 9.84
C ARG A 110 2.60 4.09 9.95
N THR A 111 1.92 4.32 8.83
CA THR A 111 0.62 5.02 8.82
C THR A 111 -0.43 4.22 9.57
N VAL A 112 -0.59 2.92 9.26
CA VAL A 112 -1.53 2.03 9.95
C VAL A 112 -1.19 1.94 11.43
N GLY A 113 0.08 1.71 11.77
CA GLY A 113 0.54 1.61 13.16
C GLY A 113 0.29 2.88 13.97
N ALA A 114 0.53 4.06 13.38
CA ALA A 114 0.25 5.35 14.04
C ALA A 114 -1.24 5.57 14.30
N ILE A 115 -2.11 5.12 13.39
CA ILE A 115 -3.56 5.18 13.59
C ILE A 115 -3.99 4.27 14.74
N LEU A 116 -3.51 3.01 14.75
CA LEU A 116 -3.85 2.05 15.80
C LEU A 116 -3.31 2.47 17.17
N ALA A 117 -2.07 2.96 17.23
CA ALA A 117 -1.50 3.52 18.46
C ALA A 117 -2.36 4.68 19.00
N SER A 118 -2.83 5.57 18.11
CA SER A 118 -3.75 6.66 18.49
C SER A 118 -5.09 6.13 19.03
N ALA A 119 -5.65 5.05 18.44
CA ALA A 119 -6.89 4.44 18.92
C ALA A 119 -6.77 3.92 20.36
N GLU A 120 -5.56 3.47 20.73
CA GLU A 120 -5.25 2.94 22.05
C GLU A 120 -4.63 3.95 23.01
N GLY A 121 -4.50 5.22 22.58
CA GLY A 121 -3.91 6.30 23.41
C GLY A 121 -2.41 6.12 23.65
N ARG A 122 -1.70 5.40 22.76
CA ARG A 122 -0.25 5.15 22.84
C ARG A 122 0.53 6.10 21.91
N ASP A 123 1.75 6.39 22.28
CA ASP A 123 2.71 7.20 21.51
C ASP A 123 3.76 6.35 20.76
N GLU A 124 3.71 5.03 20.95
CA GLU A 124 4.56 4.06 20.27
C GLU A 124 3.75 3.03 19.49
N ILE A 125 4.34 2.54 18.39
CA ILE A 125 3.75 1.47 17.57
C ILE A 125 4.12 0.11 18.17
N ASP A 126 3.14 -0.69 18.55
CA ASP A 126 3.33 -2.10 18.86
C ASP A 126 3.46 -2.91 17.58
N GLU A 127 4.68 -3.31 17.25
CA GLU A 127 4.96 -4.01 15.99
C GLU A 127 4.35 -5.40 15.91
N ILE A 128 4.18 -6.07 17.05
CA ILE A 128 3.57 -7.41 17.12
C ILE A 128 2.07 -7.29 16.87
N ALA A 129 1.39 -6.46 17.66
CA ALA A 129 -0.03 -6.21 17.50
C ALA A 129 -0.37 -5.66 16.10
N LEU A 130 0.46 -4.74 15.57
CA LEU A 130 0.31 -4.23 14.20
C LEU A 130 0.42 -5.34 13.15
N THR A 131 1.37 -6.25 13.30
CA THR A 131 1.52 -7.37 12.35
C THR A 131 0.31 -8.28 12.38
N GLU A 132 -0.17 -8.65 13.57
CA GLU A 132 -1.36 -9.47 13.74
C GLU A 132 -2.60 -8.79 13.14
N TRP A 133 -2.78 -7.49 13.43
CA TRP A 133 -3.90 -6.71 12.89
C TRP A 133 -3.85 -6.66 11.35
N MET A 134 -2.67 -6.39 10.76
CA MET A 134 -2.52 -6.35 9.30
C MET A 134 -2.85 -7.71 8.66
N HIS A 135 -2.45 -8.82 9.29
CA HIS A 135 -2.76 -10.17 8.81
C HIS A 135 -4.24 -10.53 8.91
N LEU A 136 -4.96 -9.95 9.87
CA LEU A 136 -6.37 -10.21 10.10
C LEU A 136 -7.29 -9.36 9.22
N HIS A 137 -6.94 -8.09 9.03
CA HIS A 137 -7.85 -7.10 8.46
C HIS A 137 -7.49 -6.60 7.07
N LEU A 138 -6.33 -6.98 6.52
CA LEU A 138 -5.91 -6.49 5.21
C LEU A 138 -5.90 -7.58 4.15
N CYS A 139 -6.15 -7.14 2.90
CA CYS A 139 -5.85 -7.90 1.69
C CYS A 139 -5.01 -7.05 0.74
N VAL A 140 -4.25 -7.70 -0.14
CA VAL A 140 -3.39 -7.03 -1.12
C VAL A 140 -3.66 -7.55 -2.52
N GLN A 141 -3.85 -6.62 -3.45
CA GLN A 141 -3.86 -6.89 -4.89
C GLN A 141 -2.52 -6.46 -5.49
N VAL A 142 -1.97 -7.25 -6.40
CA VAL A 142 -0.71 -6.95 -7.08
C VAL A 142 -0.86 -7.08 -8.59
N ILE A 143 -0.26 -6.15 -9.32
CA ILE A 143 -0.23 -6.12 -10.78
C ILE A 143 1.22 -6.03 -11.21
N PRO A 144 1.83 -7.14 -11.69
CA PRO A 144 3.14 -7.10 -12.35
C PRO A 144 3.12 -6.13 -13.54
N TYR A 145 4.18 -5.32 -13.68
CA TYR A 145 4.29 -4.35 -14.74
C TYR A 145 5.76 -4.25 -15.18
N ASP A 146 6.06 -4.67 -16.40
CA ASP A 146 7.44 -4.89 -16.84
C ASP A 146 8.18 -3.61 -17.23
N ASP A 147 7.47 -2.53 -17.63
CA ASP A 147 8.08 -1.26 -17.98
C ASP A 147 8.33 -0.39 -16.76
N ALA A 148 9.50 -0.56 -16.12
CA ALA A 148 9.90 0.22 -14.96
C ALA A 148 10.11 1.72 -15.27
N ASP A 149 10.32 2.08 -16.54
CA ASP A 149 10.62 3.46 -16.93
C ASP A 149 9.36 4.33 -16.94
N SER A 150 8.23 3.79 -17.38
CA SER A 150 6.93 4.48 -17.35
C SER A 150 6.21 4.35 -16.00
N LEU A 151 6.59 3.38 -15.16
CA LEU A 151 5.85 3.01 -13.95
C LEU A 151 5.67 4.18 -12.96
N GLY A 152 6.64 5.10 -12.88
CA GLY A 152 6.55 6.27 -12.00
C GLY A 152 5.46 7.25 -12.42
N GLN A 153 5.33 7.54 -13.72
CA GLN A 153 4.28 8.38 -14.26
C GLN A 153 2.92 7.71 -14.13
N ILE A 154 2.84 6.41 -14.42
CA ILE A 154 1.62 5.61 -14.28
C ILE A 154 1.12 5.63 -12.82
N GLU A 155 2.01 5.53 -11.83
CA GLU A 155 1.60 5.65 -10.42
C GLU A 155 0.90 6.97 -10.15
N GLU A 156 1.44 8.09 -10.62
CA GLU A 156 0.87 9.42 -10.38
C GLU A 156 -0.56 9.51 -10.96
N GLU A 157 -0.77 9.03 -12.18
CA GLU A 157 -2.08 9.03 -12.84
C GLU A 157 -3.06 8.07 -12.13
N VAL A 158 -2.62 6.88 -11.78
CA VAL A 158 -3.42 5.89 -11.04
C VAL A 158 -3.80 6.41 -9.66
N LEU A 159 -2.85 6.99 -8.91
CA LEU A 159 -3.14 7.56 -7.60
C LEU A 159 -4.10 8.75 -7.67
N ALA A 160 -3.98 9.59 -8.71
CA ALA A 160 -4.92 10.69 -8.93
C ALA A 160 -6.34 10.20 -9.22
N ALA A 161 -6.49 9.07 -9.92
CA ALA A 161 -7.78 8.46 -10.22
C ALA A 161 -8.39 7.72 -9.01
N LEU A 162 -7.58 7.00 -8.24
CA LEU A 162 -8.03 6.21 -7.09
C LEU A 162 -8.28 7.04 -5.82
N ASP A 163 -7.51 8.11 -5.63
CA ASP A 163 -7.49 8.96 -4.42
C ASP A 163 -7.50 8.15 -3.09
N PRO A 164 -6.58 7.19 -2.88
CA PRO A 164 -6.67 6.29 -1.73
C PRO A 164 -6.50 7.07 -0.42
N PRO A 165 -7.34 6.83 0.61
CA PRO A 165 -7.40 7.69 1.81
C PRO A 165 -6.10 7.73 2.63
N LEU A 166 -5.30 6.67 2.67
CA LEU A 166 -4.06 6.62 3.45
C LEU A 166 -2.80 7.02 2.66
N ASN A 167 -2.92 7.34 1.37
CA ASN A 167 -1.81 7.92 0.61
C ASN A 167 -1.62 9.40 0.98
N LEU A 168 -0.35 9.82 1.09
CA LEU A 168 0.02 11.22 1.41
C LEU A 168 0.80 11.90 0.28
N LYS A 169 1.83 11.22 -0.25
CA LYS A 169 2.71 11.78 -1.29
C LYS A 169 1.93 11.94 -2.60
N GLY A 170 2.00 13.13 -3.19
CA GLY A 170 1.32 13.42 -4.47
C GLY A 170 -0.19 13.59 -4.38
N MET A 171 -0.78 13.46 -3.20
CA MET A 171 -2.22 13.56 -3.00
C MET A 171 -2.65 14.98 -2.62
N ARG A 172 -3.90 15.34 -2.94
CA ARG A 172 -4.51 16.61 -2.52
C ARG A 172 -4.60 16.69 -1.00
N ASP A 173 -4.40 17.89 -0.43
CA ASP A 173 -4.59 18.09 0.99
C ASP A 173 -6.08 17.91 1.39
N SER A 174 -6.28 17.25 2.52
CA SER A 174 -7.58 17.08 3.16
C SER A 174 -7.38 17.02 4.68
N ASP A 175 -8.46 17.18 5.46
CA ASP A 175 -8.36 17.13 6.92
C ASP A 175 -7.93 15.74 7.39
N LEU A 176 -8.39 14.68 6.74
CA LEU A 176 -7.92 13.31 6.96
C LEU A 176 -6.40 13.21 6.74
N ARG A 177 -5.87 13.74 5.65
CA ARG A 177 -4.43 13.69 5.34
C ARG A 177 -3.59 14.59 6.28
N LYS A 178 -4.11 15.71 6.73
CA LYS A 178 -3.48 16.50 7.80
C LYS A 178 -3.39 15.66 9.08
N ARG A 179 -4.50 15.06 9.50
CA ARG A 179 -4.54 14.16 10.66
C ARG A 179 -3.53 13.02 10.54
N LEU A 180 -3.43 12.36 9.39
CA LEU A 180 -2.42 11.32 9.14
C LEU A 180 -0.98 11.82 9.31
N LYS A 181 -0.68 13.02 8.79
CA LYS A 181 0.64 13.65 8.97
C LYS A 181 0.96 13.86 10.45
N ASP A 182 -0.02 14.32 11.24
CA ASP A 182 0.14 14.57 12.68
C ASP A 182 0.32 13.27 13.46
N LEU A 183 -0.49 12.24 13.20
CA LEU A 183 -0.35 10.93 13.83
C LEU A 183 1.03 10.32 13.57
N ARG A 184 1.52 10.39 12.33
CA ARG A 184 2.86 9.89 11.98
C ARG A 184 4.02 10.66 12.62
N ARG A 185 3.80 11.93 13.02
CA ARG A 185 4.79 12.71 13.77
C ARG A 185 4.75 12.39 15.25
N ALA A 186 3.57 12.06 15.78
CA ALA A 186 3.35 11.79 17.21
C ALA A 186 3.98 10.47 17.64
N VAL A 187 4.03 9.44 16.76
CA VAL A 187 4.70 8.18 17.13
C VAL A 187 6.22 8.37 17.14
N VAL A 188 6.84 8.02 18.24
CA VAL A 188 8.29 8.10 18.45
C VAL A 188 9.00 7.16 17.48
N ARG A 189 10.17 7.60 16.99
CA ARG A 189 11.03 6.80 16.08
C ARG A 189 11.81 5.76 16.84
#